data_fd939670f4be0d8b362dcf0e1589ede9
#
_entry.id   fd939670f4be0d8b362dcf0e1589ede9
#
_cell.length_a   1.000
_cell.length_b   1.000
_cell.length_c   1.000
_cell.angle_alpha   90.00
_cell.angle_beta   90.00
_cell.angle_gamma   90.00
#
_symmetry.space_group_name_H-M   'P 1'
#
loop_
_entity.id
_entity.type
_entity.pdbx_description
1 polymer ?
#
loop_
_entity_poly.entity_id
_entity_poly.type
_entity_poly.pdbx_seq_one_letter_code
_entity_poly.pdbx_strand_id
1 'polypeptide(L)'
;TALLLGEVALEAGVPPGGLNVLPCENQIAERLVVDPRFKLLSFTGSAAVGWRLKEKCGKKKVVLELGGNAGVIIEPDADLDFAAQRCATGGFGYAGQTCISVQRILVHHSIADLFTTKLLLQVARLKGGDPSDEGTVVGPLIDHKAADRVEQWIAEAVAQGARVLL
;
A
#
# COMPACT_ATOMS: atom_id res chain seq x y z
N THR A 1 -16.57 5.93 2.73
CA THR A 1 -16.60 4.51 3.18
C THR A 1 -16.64 4.41 4.71
N ALA A 2 -15.69 5.02 5.47
CA ALA A 2 -15.64 4.87 6.92
C ALA A 2 -16.93 5.36 7.63
N LEU A 3 -17.52 6.47 7.21
CA LEU A 3 -18.80 6.96 7.73
C LEU A 3 -19.94 5.95 7.49
N LEU A 4 -20.02 5.39 6.29
CA LEU A 4 -21.01 4.35 5.98
C LEU A 4 -20.85 3.09 6.85
N LEU A 5 -19.60 2.70 7.17
CA LEU A 5 -19.36 1.61 8.11
C LEU A 5 -19.83 1.96 9.52
N GLY A 6 -19.70 3.23 9.93
CA GLY A 6 -20.26 3.72 11.18
C GLY A 6 -21.79 3.62 11.23
N GLU A 7 -22.46 3.99 10.16
CA GLU A 7 -23.92 3.88 10.01
C GLU A 7 -24.38 2.40 10.09
N VAL A 8 -23.74 1.53 9.31
CA VAL A 8 -24.02 0.09 9.36
C VAL A 8 -23.81 -0.52 10.76
N ALA A 9 -22.78 -0.08 11.47
CA ALA A 9 -22.54 -0.53 12.85
C ALA A 9 -23.66 -0.12 13.79
N LEU A 10 -24.19 1.09 13.67
CA LEU A 10 -25.34 1.56 14.47
C LEU A 10 -26.61 0.78 14.11
N GLU A 11 -26.89 0.55 12.82
CA GLU A 11 -28.02 -0.27 12.37
C GLU A 11 -27.91 -1.72 12.87
N ALA A 12 -26.70 -2.25 12.97
CA ALA A 12 -26.42 -3.58 13.52
C ALA A 12 -26.51 -3.65 15.06
N GLY A 13 -26.86 -2.55 15.73
CA GLY A 13 -27.10 -2.53 17.18
C GLY A 13 -25.88 -2.23 18.05
N VAL A 14 -24.79 -1.70 17.47
CA VAL A 14 -23.69 -1.18 18.30
C VAL A 14 -24.21 0.00 19.12
N PRO A 15 -24.08 -0.01 20.46
CA PRO A 15 -24.64 1.04 21.30
C PRO A 15 -24.00 2.39 20.99
N PRO A 16 -24.75 3.50 21.14
CA PRO A 16 -24.22 4.85 20.93
C PRO A 16 -22.94 5.11 21.74
N GLY A 17 -21.89 5.61 21.05
CA GLY A 17 -20.57 5.81 21.63
C GLY A 17 -19.66 4.56 21.63
N GLY A 18 -20.18 3.38 21.28
CA GLY A 18 -19.36 2.17 21.13
C GLY A 18 -18.42 2.22 19.92
N LEU A 19 -18.84 2.92 18.87
CA LEU A 19 -18.01 3.24 17.71
C LEU A 19 -18.17 4.72 17.35
N ASN A 20 -17.05 5.43 17.16
CA ASN A 20 -17.04 6.83 16.76
C ASN A 20 -16.14 6.99 15.53
N VAL A 21 -16.70 7.45 14.41
CA VAL A 21 -15.97 7.73 13.17
C VAL A 21 -15.85 9.23 13.00
N LEU A 22 -14.61 9.74 13.09
CA LEU A 22 -14.29 11.17 13.11
C LEU A 22 -13.33 11.54 11.97
N PRO A 23 -13.81 11.77 10.75
CA PRO A 23 -12.97 12.32 9.69
C PRO A 23 -12.45 13.71 10.08
N CYS A 24 -11.14 13.87 10.11
CA CYS A 24 -10.53 15.14 10.46
C CYS A 24 -9.12 15.26 9.88
N GLU A 25 -8.59 16.46 9.88
CA GLU A 25 -7.20 16.71 9.50
C GLU A 25 -6.22 16.06 10.49
N ASN A 26 -5.03 15.71 9.98
CA ASN A 26 -3.99 15.03 10.76
C ASN A 26 -3.62 15.76 12.05
N GLN A 27 -3.56 17.09 12.03
CA GLN A 27 -3.24 17.91 13.21
C GLN A 27 -4.31 17.79 14.30
N ILE A 28 -5.57 17.64 13.91
CA ILE A 28 -6.68 17.44 14.86
C ILE A 28 -6.65 16.01 15.40
N ALA A 29 -6.40 15.01 14.54
CA ALA A 29 -6.28 13.61 14.95
C ALA A 29 -5.16 13.38 15.99
N GLU A 30 -4.06 14.13 15.90
CA GLU A 30 -2.96 14.01 16.87
C GLU A 30 -3.38 14.35 18.33
N ARG A 31 -4.45 15.12 18.53
CA ARG A 31 -5.00 15.36 19.87
C ARG A 31 -5.50 14.07 20.54
N LEU A 32 -6.06 13.14 19.76
CA LEU A 32 -6.49 11.83 20.27
C LEU A 32 -5.28 10.96 20.67
N VAL A 33 -4.17 11.10 19.95
CA VAL A 33 -2.94 10.35 20.24
C VAL A 33 -2.38 10.69 21.61
N VAL A 34 -2.42 11.95 22.02
CA VAL A 34 -1.86 12.40 23.31
C VAL A 34 -2.88 12.32 24.46
N ASP A 35 -4.18 12.25 24.18
CA ASP A 35 -5.24 12.27 25.20
C ASP A 35 -5.17 11.02 26.11
N PRO A 36 -5.03 11.18 27.44
CA PRO A 36 -4.84 10.05 28.38
C PRO A 36 -6.05 9.14 28.54
N ARG A 37 -7.21 9.56 28.06
CA ARG A 37 -8.43 8.73 28.09
C ARG A 37 -8.32 7.54 27.16
N PHE A 38 -7.62 7.68 26.03
CA PHE A 38 -7.36 6.55 25.13
C PHE A 38 -6.21 5.70 25.68
N LYS A 39 -6.36 4.41 25.64
CA LYS A 39 -5.41 3.44 26.25
C LYS A 39 -4.59 2.68 25.19
N LEU A 40 -5.07 2.68 23.95
CA LEU A 40 -4.42 2.02 22.82
C LEU A 40 -4.42 2.99 21.61
N LEU A 41 -3.31 3.01 20.90
CA LEU A 41 -3.19 3.59 19.58
C LEU A 41 -2.99 2.46 18.57
N SER A 42 -3.90 2.31 17.61
CA SER A 42 -3.69 1.51 16.41
C SER A 42 -3.59 2.45 15.22
N PHE A 43 -2.53 2.32 14.45
CA PHE A 43 -2.26 3.21 13.31
C PHE A 43 -1.86 2.40 12.08
N THR A 44 -2.49 2.69 10.97
CA THR A 44 -2.11 2.18 9.64
C THR A 44 -1.71 3.35 8.75
N GLY A 45 -0.50 3.30 8.17
CA GLY A 45 0.00 4.35 7.29
C GLY A 45 1.52 4.33 7.12
N SER A 46 2.13 5.47 6.80
CA SER A 46 3.57 5.54 6.56
C SER A 46 4.39 5.35 7.84
N ALA A 47 5.56 4.72 7.69
CA ALA A 47 6.48 4.48 8.81
C ALA A 47 6.87 5.79 9.52
N ALA A 48 7.17 6.85 8.78
CA ALA A 48 7.54 8.15 9.35
C ALA A 48 6.44 8.70 10.29
N VAL A 49 5.18 8.60 9.89
CA VAL A 49 4.05 9.04 10.72
C VAL A 49 3.85 8.09 11.90
N GLY A 50 3.86 6.78 11.69
CA GLY A 50 3.65 5.80 12.75
C GLY A 50 4.67 5.91 13.88
N TRP A 51 5.95 6.02 13.57
CA TRP A 51 6.99 6.19 14.57
C TRP A 51 6.86 7.51 15.33
N ARG A 52 6.56 8.61 14.64
CA ARG A 52 6.27 9.91 15.27
C ARG A 52 5.08 9.85 16.23
N LEU A 53 4.02 9.16 15.86
CA LEU A 53 2.84 8.99 16.74
C LEU A 53 3.18 8.13 17.96
N LYS A 54 3.98 7.06 17.78
CA LYS A 54 4.45 6.22 18.86
C LYS A 54 5.26 7.02 19.90
N GLU A 55 6.13 7.93 19.47
CA GLU A 55 6.88 8.82 20.37
C GLU A 55 5.95 9.71 21.20
N LYS A 56 4.84 10.18 20.61
CA LYS A 56 3.89 11.09 21.25
C LYS A 56 2.87 10.42 22.16
N CYS A 57 2.60 9.13 21.99
CA CYS A 57 1.48 8.46 22.65
C CYS A 57 1.70 8.13 24.13
N GLY A 58 2.88 8.36 24.68
CA GLY A 58 3.21 8.14 26.09
C GLY A 58 3.15 6.67 26.48
N LYS A 59 2.38 6.33 27.53
CA LYS A 59 2.28 4.96 28.09
C LYS A 59 1.21 4.08 27.42
N LYS A 60 0.58 4.53 26.33
CA LYS A 60 -0.43 3.76 25.62
C LYS A 60 0.17 2.50 24.99
N LYS A 61 -0.65 1.46 24.87
CA LYS A 61 -0.32 0.35 23.95
C LYS A 61 -0.34 0.85 22.52
N VAL A 62 0.60 0.39 21.69
CA VAL A 62 0.72 0.84 20.29
C VAL A 62 0.78 -0.36 19.38
N VAL A 63 -0.07 -0.34 18.35
CA VAL A 63 -0.04 -1.25 17.21
C VAL A 63 0.21 -0.42 15.96
N LEU A 64 1.24 -0.75 15.19
CA LEU A 64 1.62 -0.04 13.98
C LEU A 64 1.57 -0.99 12.79
N GLU A 65 0.70 -0.67 11.83
CA GLU A 65 0.62 -1.28 10.52
C GLU A 65 1.20 -0.29 9.50
N LEU A 66 2.41 -0.55 9.07
CA LEU A 66 3.21 0.38 8.28
C LEU A 66 3.42 -0.13 6.85
N GLY A 67 4.14 0.64 6.04
CA GLY A 67 4.53 0.23 4.71
C GLY A 67 5.55 -0.93 4.73
N GLY A 68 5.65 -1.61 3.61
CA GLY A 68 6.57 -2.72 3.40
C GLY A 68 7.45 -2.52 2.16
N ASN A 69 8.38 -3.45 1.98
CA ASN A 69 9.21 -3.59 0.79
C ASN A 69 9.37 -5.09 0.50
N ALA A 70 8.25 -5.72 0.11
CA ALA A 70 8.18 -7.17 -0.04
C ALA A 70 9.08 -7.65 -1.19
N GLY A 71 9.90 -8.65 -0.88
CA GLY A 71 10.77 -9.33 -1.83
C GLY A 71 10.18 -10.67 -2.28
N VAL A 72 10.37 -11.00 -3.55
CA VAL A 72 10.04 -12.31 -4.13
C VAL A 72 11.32 -12.88 -4.73
N ILE A 73 11.57 -14.16 -4.52
CA ILE A 73 12.69 -14.89 -5.11
C ILE A 73 12.12 -15.88 -6.13
N ILE A 74 12.67 -15.85 -7.34
CA ILE A 74 12.25 -16.74 -8.44
C ILE A 74 13.44 -17.64 -8.82
N GLU A 75 13.31 -18.91 -8.49
CA GLU A 75 14.30 -19.95 -8.80
C GLU A 75 14.01 -20.64 -10.14
N PRO A 76 15.00 -21.34 -10.74
CA PRO A 76 14.86 -21.97 -12.07
C PRO A 76 13.74 -23.01 -12.19
N ASP A 77 13.36 -23.64 -11.10
CA ASP A 77 12.31 -24.67 -11.02
C ASP A 77 10.90 -24.10 -10.78
N ALA A 78 10.78 -22.76 -10.68
CA ALA A 78 9.49 -22.09 -10.47
C ALA A 78 8.60 -22.18 -11.73
N ASP A 79 7.29 -22.24 -11.53
CA ASP A 79 6.31 -21.95 -12.59
C ASP A 79 6.36 -20.47 -12.94
N LEU A 80 7.04 -20.13 -14.04
CA LEU A 80 7.29 -18.73 -14.42
C LEU A 80 6.02 -18.00 -14.86
N ASP A 81 5.01 -18.71 -15.41
CA ASP A 81 3.74 -18.07 -15.80
C ASP A 81 2.93 -17.67 -14.58
N PHE A 82 2.81 -18.58 -13.62
CA PHE A 82 2.18 -18.31 -12.33
C PHE A 82 2.94 -17.19 -11.58
N ALA A 83 4.26 -17.29 -11.48
CA ALA A 83 5.09 -16.31 -10.79
C ALA A 83 4.95 -14.90 -11.41
N ALA A 84 5.00 -14.78 -12.73
CA ALA A 84 4.83 -13.51 -13.43
C ALA A 84 3.44 -12.89 -13.19
N GLN A 85 2.38 -13.71 -13.27
CA GLN A 85 1.02 -13.26 -12.98
C GLN A 85 0.89 -12.75 -11.53
N ARG A 86 1.43 -13.50 -10.56
CA ARG A 86 1.37 -13.12 -9.13
C ARG A 86 2.19 -11.87 -8.83
N CYS A 87 3.37 -11.74 -9.45
CA CYS A 87 4.20 -10.54 -9.30
C CYS A 87 3.54 -9.29 -9.92
N ALA A 88 2.93 -9.42 -11.10
CA ALA A 88 2.19 -8.32 -11.71
C ALA A 88 1.00 -7.87 -10.84
N THR A 89 0.15 -8.80 -10.41
CA THR A 89 -0.99 -8.48 -9.55
C THR A 89 -0.54 -7.93 -8.19
N GLY A 90 0.48 -8.54 -7.58
CA GLY A 90 0.98 -8.14 -6.26
C GLY A 90 1.74 -6.81 -6.27
N GLY A 91 2.36 -6.44 -7.39
CA GLY A 91 3.11 -5.19 -7.52
C GLY A 91 2.26 -3.97 -7.92
N PHE A 92 1.23 -4.19 -8.73
CA PHE A 92 0.46 -3.10 -9.34
C PHE A 92 -0.98 -2.97 -8.82
N GLY A 93 -1.50 -3.97 -8.12
CA GLY A 93 -2.82 -3.87 -7.51
C GLY A 93 -2.95 -2.63 -6.61
N TYR A 94 -4.07 -1.93 -6.69
CA TYR A 94 -4.31 -0.65 -5.98
C TYR A 94 -3.22 0.41 -6.24
N ALA A 95 -2.65 0.44 -7.43
CA ALA A 95 -1.52 1.31 -7.80
C ALA A 95 -0.30 1.11 -6.86
N GLY A 96 -0.05 -0.13 -6.40
CA GLY A 96 1.05 -0.45 -5.48
C GLY A 96 0.86 0.02 -4.03
N GLN A 97 -0.28 0.63 -3.70
CA GLN A 97 -0.54 1.25 -2.38
C GLN A 97 -1.00 0.22 -1.34
N THR A 98 -0.31 -0.89 -1.21
CA THR A 98 -0.57 -1.93 -0.18
C THR A 98 0.70 -2.24 0.61
N CYS A 99 0.56 -2.59 1.90
CA CYS A 99 1.71 -2.93 2.75
C CYS A 99 2.45 -4.20 2.28
N ILE A 100 1.77 -5.08 1.56
CA ILE A 100 2.32 -6.34 1.01
C ILE A 100 2.65 -6.24 -0.49
N SER A 101 2.66 -5.03 -1.07
CA SER A 101 2.98 -4.84 -2.48
C SER A 101 4.36 -5.43 -2.80
N VAL A 102 4.44 -6.20 -3.89
CA VAL A 102 5.69 -6.77 -4.39
C VAL A 102 6.57 -5.62 -4.91
N GLN A 103 7.65 -5.33 -4.20
CA GLN A 103 8.53 -4.20 -4.50
C GLN A 103 9.85 -4.65 -5.12
N ARG A 104 10.33 -5.85 -4.78
CA ARG A 104 11.59 -6.40 -5.29
C ARG A 104 11.39 -7.81 -5.77
N ILE A 105 11.82 -8.08 -6.99
CA ILE A 105 11.79 -9.41 -7.57
C ILE A 105 13.24 -9.80 -7.87
N LEU A 106 13.75 -10.79 -7.13
CA LEU A 106 15.08 -11.34 -7.31
C LEU A 106 14.97 -12.61 -8.15
N VAL A 107 15.48 -12.57 -9.36
CA VAL A 107 15.34 -13.65 -10.33
C VAL A 107 16.69 -14.31 -10.55
N HIS A 108 16.72 -15.65 -10.51
CA HIS A 108 17.93 -16.37 -10.83
C HIS A 108 18.40 -16.03 -12.25
N HIS A 109 19.69 -15.80 -12.44
CA HIS A 109 20.26 -15.28 -13.68
C HIS A 109 19.92 -16.11 -14.93
N SER A 110 19.83 -17.44 -14.81
CA SER A 110 19.55 -18.33 -15.95
C SER A 110 18.15 -18.18 -16.54
N ILE A 111 17.21 -17.60 -15.80
CA ILE A 111 15.80 -17.43 -16.21
C ILE A 111 15.38 -15.95 -16.25
N ALA A 112 16.29 -15.03 -15.98
CA ALA A 112 15.97 -13.61 -15.81
C ALA A 112 15.30 -13.00 -17.05
N ASP A 113 15.83 -13.22 -18.24
CA ASP A 113 15.27 -12.68 -19.48
C ASP A 113 13.89 -13.26 -19.81
N LEU A 114 13.75 -14.58 -19.64
CA LEU A 114 12.49 -15.27 -19.87
C LEU A 114 11.40 -14.80 -18.87
N PHE A 115 11.74 -14.72 -17.59
CA PHE A 115 10.83 -14.24 -16.57
C PHE A 115 10.45 -12.78 -16.81
N THR A 116 11.41 -11.91 -17.13
CA THR A 116 11.16 -10.50 -17.44
C THR A 116 10.18 -10.36 -18.60
N THR A 117 10.37 -11.11 -19.69
CA THR A 117 9.45 -11.11 -20.82
C THR A 117 8.03 -11.49 -20.39
N LYS A 118 7.88 -12.55 -19.61
CA LYS A 118 6.56 -12.97 -19.08
C LYS A 118 5.95 -11.93 -18.17
N LEU A 119 6.73 -11.33 -17.29
CA LEU A 119 6.25 -10.28 -16.39
C LEU A 119 5.74 -9.07 -17.15
N LEU A 120 6.49 -8.59 -18.14
CA LEU A 120 6.08 -7.45 -18.96
C LEU A 120 4.76 -7.73 -19.71
N LEU A 121 4.58 -8.95 -20.23
CA LEU A 121 3.31 -9.36 -20.85
C LEU A 121 2.13 -9.31 -19.86
N GLN A 122 2.35 -9.69 -18.59
CA GLN A 122 1.29 -9.60 -17.57
C GLN A 122 1.01 -8.16 -17.17
N VAL A 123 2.06 -7.35 -16.97
CA VAL A 123 1.90 -5.94 -16.61
C VAL A 123 1.20 -5.15 -17.71
N ALA A 124 1.54 -5.38 -18.98
CA ALA A 124 0.89 -4.72 -20.12
C ALA A 124 -0.62 -4.99 -20.25
N ARG A 125 -1.12 -6.05 -19.61
CA ARG A 125 -2.56 -6.38 -19.58
C ARG A 125 -3.32 -5.69 -18.44
N LEU A 126 -2.62 -5.09 -17.49
CA LEU A 126 -3.27 -4.42 -16.38
C LEU A 126 -3.95 -3.15 -16.86
N LYS A 127 -5.26 -3.08 -16.66
CA LYS A 127 -6.05 -1.91 -17.05
C LYS A 127 -5.94 -0.83 -15.98
N GLY A 128 -5.41 0.33 -16.38
CA GLY A 128 -5.47 1.56 -15.59
C GLY A 128 -6.74 2.35 -15.91
N GLY A 129 -7.32 3.03 -14.91
CA GLY A 129 -8.51 3.86 -15.17
C GLY A 129 -9.33 4.21 -13.95
N ASP A 130 -10.58 4.55 -14.20
CA ASP A 130 -11.57 4.90 -13.18
C ASP A 130 -11.83 3.70 -12.25
N PRO A 131 -11.70 3.85 -10.92
CA PRO A 131 -11.96 2.78 -9.96
C PRO A 131 -13.45 2.35 -9.91
N SER A 132 -14.36 3.09 -10.49
CA SER A 132 -15.77 2.70 -10.64
C SER A 132 -15.99 1.65 -11.74
N ASP A 133 -15.01 1.45 -12.62
CA ASP A 133 -15.04 0.42 -13.65
C ASP A 133 -14.49 -0.90 -13.05
N GLU A 134 -15.30 -1.94 -13.05
CA GLU A 134 -14.93 -3.28 -12.52
C GLU A 134 -13.69 -3.89 -13.19
N GLY A 135 -13.40 -3.50 -14.44
CA GLY A 135 -12.22 -3.94 -15.15
C GLY A 135 -10.94 -3.21 -14.75
N THR A 136 -11.00 -2.13 -13.97
CA THR A 136 -9.83 -1.36 -13.56
C THR A 136 -9.05 -2.09 -12.46
N VAL A 137 -7.79 -2.37 -12.73
CA VAL A 137 -6.85 -2.99 -11.76
C VAL A 137 -5.98 -1.92 -11.08
N VAL A 138 -5.56 -0.91 -11.86
CA VAL A 138 -4.69 0.16 -11.38
C VAL A 138 -5.48 1.46 -11.38
N GLY A 139 -5.93 1.86 -10.20
CA GLY A 139 -6.61 3.14 -9.97
C GLY A 139 -5.62 4.30 -9.81
N PRO A 140 -6.12 5.51 -9.50
CA PRO A 140 -5.27 6.66 -9.23
C PRO A 140 -4.51 6.51 -7.90
N LEU A 141 -3.42 7.23 -7.77
CA LEU A 141 -2.78 7.46 -6.48
C LEU A 141 -3.65 8.38 -5.61
N ILE A 142 -3.37 8.41 -4.31
CA ILE A 142 -4.20 9.13 -3.33
C ILE A 142 -4.31 10.64 -3.62
N ASP A 143 -3.23 11.25 -4.13
CA ASP A 143 -3.18 12.65 -4.53
C ASP A 143 -2.04 12.92 -5.53
N HIS A 144 -2.01 14.13 -6.09
CA HIS A 144 -0.97 14.57 -7.02
C HIS A 144 0.44 14.54 -6.39
N LYS A 145 0.57 14.86 -5.09
CA LYS A 145 1.87 14.82 -4.41
C LYS A 145 2.43 13.41 -4.34
N ALA A 146 1.56 12.41 -4.22
CA ALA A 146 1.98 11.02 -4.27
C ALA A 146 2.44 10.62 -5.67
N ALA A 147 1.78 11.11 -6.73
CA ALA A 147 2.19 10.90 -8.10
C ALA A 147 3.55 11.54 -8.39
N ASP A 148 3.71 12.82 -8.09
CA ASP A 148 4.97 13.55 -8.25
C ASP A 148 6.14 12.85 -7.55
N ARG A 149 5.90 12.35 -6.34
CA ARG A 149 6.92 11.60 -5.58
C ARG A 149 7.32 10.29 -6.27
N VAL A 150 6.36 9.56 -6.83
CA VAL A 150 6.65 8.30 -7.54
C VAL A 150 7.44 8.60 -8.82
N GLU A 151 7.05 9.61 -9.57
CA GLU A 151 7.78 10.06 -10.77
C GLU A 151 9.22 10.46 -10.42
N GLN A 152 9.40 11.21 -9.33
CA GLN A 152 10.73 11.58 -8.85
C GLN A 152 11.58 10.35 -8.52
N TRP A 153 11.03 9.36 -7.81
CA TRP A 153 11.76 8.13 -7.48
C TRP A 153 12.18 7.34 -8.72
N ILE A 154 11.32 7.30 -9.74
CA ILE A 154 11.66 6.67 -11.02
C ILE A 154 12.81 7.44 -11.70
N ALA A 155 12.72 8.77 -11.74
CA ALA A 155 13.76 9.60 -12.32
C ALA A 155 15.11 9.44 -11.60
N GLU A 156 15.11 9.41 -10.27
CA GLU A 156 16.29 9.17 -9.44
C GLU A 156 16.91 7.79 -9.72
N ALA A 157 16.09 6.75 -9.83
CA ALA A 157 16.56 5.40 -10.14
C ALA A 157 17.20 5.34 -11.54
N VAL A 158 16.57 5.96 -12.54
CA VAL A 158 17.11 6.05 -13.90
C VAL A 158 18.44 6.80 -13.93
N ALA A 159 18.55 7.91 -13.21
CA ALA A 159 19.80 8.66 -13.08
C ALA A 159 20.93 7.85 -12.43
N GLN A 160 20.60 6.85 -11.63
CA GLN A 160 21.54 5.88 -11.00
C GLN A 160 21.77 4.63 -11.86
N GLY A 161 21.26 4.57 -13.08
CA GLY A 161 21.52 3.49 -14.04
C GLY A 161 20.42 2.42 -14.12
N ALA A 162 19.29 2.60 -13.48
CA ALA A 162 18.14 1.73 -13.68
C ALA A 162 17.52 1.95 -15.08
N ARG A 163 16.88 0.91 -15.59
CA ARG A 163 16.15 0.95 -16.87
C ARG A 163 14.65 0.78 -16.62
N VAL A 164 13.86 1.67 -17.18
CA VAL A 164 12.42 1.51 -17.30
C VAL A 164 12.15 0.56 -18.47
N LEU A 165 11.39 -0.49 -18.24
CA LEU A 165 11.12 -1.52 -19.23
C LEU A 165 9.71 -1.42 -19.85
N LEU A 166 8.78 -0.73 -19.17
CA LEU A 166 7.40 -0.51 -19.62
C LEU A 166 6.86 0.79 -19.04
#